data_cb5f46e3d3974bd46cd9dcbdffe0a00f
#
_entry.id   cb5f46e3d3974bd46cd9dcbdffe0a00f
#
_cell.length_a   1.000
_cell.length_b   1.000
_cell.length_c   1.000
_cell.angle_alpha   90.00
_cell.angle_beta   90.00
_cell.angle_gamma   90.00
#
_symmetry.space_group_name_H-M   'P 1'
#
loop_
_entity.id
_entity.type
_entity.pdbx_description
1 polymer ?
#
loop_
_entity_poly.entity_id
_entity_poly.type
_entity_poly.pdbx_seq_one_letter_code
_entity_poly.pdbx_strand_id
1 'polypeptide(L)'
;MAFWSSEGVKRPRRRAPARHIQVRGHAERARKDRAQELAQDYVEMIAELIASTGEARVTDLARGLGVTHVTANRAVKRLQRQGLVTSQPYRSIFLTGEGRSLAKESRDRHDLVVRFLTALGVPSTVAEADAEGIEHHVSKETLAAFVRHLRKLGP
;
A
#
# COMPACT_ATOMS: atom_id res chain seq x y z
N MET A 1 -9.07 43.02 62.91
CA MET A 1 -8.05 41.97 62.59
C MET A 1 -8.80 40.78 62.06
N ALA A 2 -8.73 40.57 60.74
CA ALA A 2 -9.32 39.41 60.07
C ALA A 2 -8.22 38.74 59.24
N PHE A 3 -7.81 37.58 59.68
CA PHE A 3 -6.85 36.71 58.96
C PHE A 3 -7.59 36.04 57.80
N TRP A 4 -7.21 36.33 56.59
CA TRP A 4 -7.69 35.58 55.42
C TRP A 4 -6.62 34.55 55.06
N SER A 5 -6.92 33.26 55.34
CA SER A 5 -6.15 32.14 54.90
C SER A 5 -6.53 31.79 53.48
N SER A 6 -5.60 31.97 52.54
CA SER A 6 -5.74 31.54 51.17
C SER A 6 -5.40 30.05 51.05
N GLU A 7 -6.40 29.20 51.13
CA GLU A 7 -6.23 27.78 50.76
C GLU A 7 -6.11 27.64 49.24
N GLY A 8 -4.92 27.29 48.77
CA GLY A 8 -4.63 27.08 47.38
C GLY A 8 -5.33 25.81 46.84
N VAL A 9 -6.31 26.03 46.00
CA VAL A 9 -6.95 24.96 45.23
C VAL A 9 -5.93 24.36 44.26
N LYS A 10 -5.38 23.19 44.59
CA LYS A 10 -4.53 22.41 43.70
C LYS A 10 -5.37 21.90 42.53
N ARG A 11 -5.25 22.53 41.35
CA ARG A 11 -5.81 22.02 40.10
C ARG A 11 -5.21 20.64 39.79
N PRO A 12 -6.02 19.60 39.45
CA PRO A 12 -5.48 18.31 39.06
C PRO A 12 -4.67 18.48 37.76
N ARG A 13 -3.42 18.06 37.81
CA ARG A 13 -2.57 17.98 36.60
C ARG A 13 -3.22 16.98 35.64
N ARG A 14 -3.77 17.44 34.53
CA ARG A 14 -4.17 16.61 33.41
C ARG A 14 -2.93 15.81 32.98
N ARG A 15 -2.93 14.49 33.23
CA ARG A 15 -1.92 13.58 32.65
C ARG A 15 -2.08 13.66 31.15
N ALA A 16 -1.09 14.18 30.44
CA ALA A 16 -1.00 14.07 29.01
C ALA A 16 -1.02 12.56 28.63
N PRO A 17 -1.82 12.14 27.62
CA PRO A 17 -1.83 10.75 27.20
C PRO A 17 -0.40 10.37 26.79
N ALA A 18 0.04 9.22 27.27
CA ALA A 18 1.42 8.78 27.15
C ALA A 18 1.82 8.71 25.66
N ARG A 19 2.81 9.48 25.24
CA ARG A 19 3.42 9.49 23.89
C ARG A 19 3.76 8.09 23.38
N HIS A 20 4.04 7.15 24.28
CA HIS A 20 4.34 5.75 23.99
C HIS A 20 3.18 4.97 23.36
N ILE A 21 1.91 5.28 23.68
CA ILE A 21 0.74 4.59 23.08
C ILE A 21 0.53 5.06 21.64
N GLN A 22 0.74 6.34 21.35
CA GLN A 22 0.68 6.88 19.98
C GLN A 22 1.77 6.31 19.08
N VAL A 23 3.01 6.19 19.57
CA VAL A 23 4.14 5.65 18.80
C VAL A 23 3.92 4.17 18.43
N ARG A 24 3.38 3.36 19.34
CA ARG A 24 3.05 1.95 19.04
C ARG A 24 1.97 1.83 17.97
N GLY A 25 0.91 2.62 18.06
CA GLY A 25 -0.17 2.63 17.06
C GLY A 25 0.31 3.06 15.67
N HIS A 26 1.22 4.02 15.58
CA HIS A 26 1.83 4.43 14.31
C HIS A 26 2.73 3.33 13.72
N ALA A 27 3.54 2.66 14.54
CA ALA A 27 4.40 1.58 14.08
C ALA A 27 3.61 0.35 13.60
N GLU A 28 2.47 0.04 14.23
CA GLU A 28 1.59 -1.05 13.80
C GLU A 28 0.88 -0.74 12.48
N ARG A 29 0.38 0.49 12.32
CA ARG A 29 -0.20 0.96 11.05
C ARG A 29 0.83 0.91 9.93
N ALA A 30 2.01 1.49 10.12
CA ALA A 30 3.07 1.47 9.12
C ALA A 30 3.50 0.04 8.72
N ARG A 31 3.48 -0.93 9.64
CA ARG A 31 3.75 -2.33 9.31
C ARG A 31 2.62 -2.96 8.48
N LYS A 32 1.36 -2.63 8.81
CA LYS A 32 0.20 -3.12 8.08
C LYS A 32 0.17 -2.54 6.66
N ASP A 33 0.43 -1.25 6.52
CA ASP A 33 0.47 -0.55 5.24
C ASP A 33 1.55 -1.14 4.34
N ARG A 34 2.78 -1.31 4.84
CA ARG A 34 3.87 -1.99 4.10
C ARG A 34 3.55 -3.44 3.73
N ALA A 35 2.82 -4.16 4.59
CA ALA A 35 2.45 -5.54 4.28
C ALA A 35 1.39 -5.61 3.19
N GLN A 36 0.52 -4.63 3.11
CA GLN A 36 -0.49 -4.49 2.06
C GLN A 36 0.14 -4.07 0.74
N GLU A 37 0.97 -3.02 0.75
CA GLU A 37 1.78 -2.57 -0.38
C GLU A 37 2.55 -3.75 -1.01
N LEU A 38 3.32 -4.47 -0.21
CA LEU A 38 4.06 -5.62 -0.68
C LEU A 38 3.15 -6.73 -1.26
N ALA A 39 1.94 -6.92 -0.73
CA ALA A 39 1.01 -7.89 -1.30
C ALA A 39 0.49 -7.43 -2.68
N GLN A 40 0.26 -6.14 -2.87
CA GLN A 40 -0.13 -5.53 -4.13
C GLN A 40 0.96 -5.71 -5.19
N ASP A 41 2.20 -5.32 -4.90
CA ASP A 41 3.34 -5.48 -5.81
C ASP A 41 3.50 -6.92 -6.30
N TYR A 42 3.37 -7.88 -5.38
CA TYR A 42 3.52 -9.28 -5.74
C TYR A 42 2.36 -9.80 -6.59
N VAL A 43 1.10 -9.44 -6.31
CA VAL A 43 -0.02 -9.93 -7.14
C VAL A 43 -0.03 -9.27 -8.51
N GLU A 44 0.43 -8.02 -8.63
CA GLU A 44 0.62 -7.36 -9.92
C GLU A 44 1.70 -8.04 -10.75
N MET A 45 2.87 -8.27 -10.18
CA MET A 45 3.97 -8.97 -10.86
C MET A 45 3.55 -10.38 -11.29
N ILE A 46 2.79 -11.11 -10.45
CA ILE A 46 2.24 -12.42 -10.82
C ILE A 46 1.26 -12.28 -12.00
N ALA A 47 0.39 -11.28 -11.99
CA ALA A 47 -0.55 -11.03 -13.10
C ALA A 47 0.20 -10.73 -14.41
N GLU A 48 1.24 -9.90 -14.36
CA GLU A 48 2.07 -9.55 -15.51
C GLU A 48 2.83 -10.76 -16.08
N LEU A 49 3.43 -11.57 -15.22
CA LEU A 49 4.11 -12.80 -15.63
C LEU A 49 3.15 -13.77 -16.30
N ILE A 50 1.96 -13.98 -15.73
CA ILE A 50 0.95 -14.85 -16.34
C ILE A 50 0.51 -14.29 -17.69
N ALA A 51 0.31 -12.98 -17.82
CA ALA A 51 -0.11 -12.34 -19.07
C ALA A 51 0.99 -12.42 -20.15
N SER A 52 2.25 -12.26 -19.78
CA SER A 52 3.38 -12.20 -20.73
C SER A 52 3.96 -13.58 -21.08
N THR A 53 4.04 -14.50 -20.11
CA THR A 53 4.72 -15.80 -20.27
C THR A 53 3.79 -17.00 -20.08
N GLY A 54 2.53 -16.79 -19.70
CA GLY A 54 1.57 -17.84 -19.42
C GLY A 54 1.67 -18.44 -18.02
N GLU A 55 2.73 -18.18 -17.27
CA GLU A 55 2.93 -18.67 -15.91
C GLU A 55 3.75 -17.71 -15.04
N ALA A 56 3.63 -17.85 -13.74
CA ALA A 56 4.48 -17.16 -12.78
C ALA A 56 5.22 -18.17 -11.89
N ARG A 57 6.51 -17.99 -11.73
CA ARG A 57 7.36 -18.82 -10.87
C ARG A 57 8.09 -17.97 -9.83
N VAL A 58 8.44 -18.58 -8.70
CA VAL A 58 9.19 -17.87 -7.63
C VAL A 58 10.49 -17.25 -8.14
N THR A 59 11.17 -17.92 -9.07
CA THR A 59 12.40 -17.42 -9.71
C THR A 59 12.18 -16.14 -10.51
N ASP A 60 11.06 -16.08 -11.24
CA ASP A 60 10.73 -14.93 -12.09
C ASP A 60 10.28 -13.74 -11.23
N LEU A 61 9.52 -14.01 -10.17
CA LEU A 61 9.16 -13.00 -9.16
C LEU A 61 10.42 -12.44 -8.49
N ALA A 62 11.35 -13.29 -8.08
CA ALA A 62 12.60 -12.85 -7.45
C ALA A 62 13.39 -11.92 -8.37
N ARG A 63 13.46 -12.28 -9.67
CA ARG A 63 14.13 -11.46 -10.68
C ARG A 63 13.40 -10.15 -10.95
N GLY A 64 12.09 -10.20 -11.18
CA GLY A 64 11.27 -9.03 -11.50
C GLY A 64 11.23 -8.00 -10.38
N LEU A 65 11.15 -8.45 -9.13
CA LEU A 65 11.10 -7.59 -7.95
C LEU A 65 12.48 -7.27 -7.36
N GLY A 66 13.58 -7.77 -7.95
CA GLY A 66 14.94 -7.51 -7.45
C GLY A 66 15.21 -8.07 -6.05
N VAL A 67 14.55 -9.16 -5.66
CA VAL A 67 14.67 -9.77 -4.33
C VAL A 67 15.31 -11.17 -4.41
N THR A 68 15.74 -11.71 -3.27
CA THR A 68 16.26 -13.07 -3.23
C THR A 68 15.14 -14.11 -3.42
N HIS A 69 15.48 -15.29 -3.95
CA HIS A 69 14.54 -16.42 -4.06
C HIS A 69 13.88 -16.77 -2.71
N VAL A 70 14.64 -16.71 -1.61
CA VAL A 70 14.14 -16.97 -0.26
C VAL A 70 13.08 -15.93 0.13
N THR A 71 13.32 -14.67 -0.18
CA THR A 71 12.38 -13.57 0.08
C THR A 71 11.09 -13.74 -0.73
N ALA A 72 11.22 -14.02 -2.04
CA ALA A 72 10.07 -14.27 -2.91
C ALA A 72 9.25 -15.47 -2.43
N ASN A 73 9.90 -16.58 -2.08
CA ASN A 73 9.22 -17.78 -1.58
C ASN A 73 8.46 -17.52 -0.26
N ARG A 74 9.05 -16.75 0.67
CA ARG A 74 8.37 -16.33 1.91
C ARG A 74 7.15 -15.45 1.63
N ALA A 75 7.25 -14.54 0.67
CA ALA A 75 6.14 -13.70 0.25
C ALA A 75 5.02 -14.53 -0.37
N VAL A 76 5.30 -15.46 -1.28
CA VAL A 76 4.31 -16.37 -1.88
C VAL A 76 3.59 -17.19 -0.81
N LYS A 77 4.32 -17.77 0.16
CA LYS A 77 3.70 -18.48 1.29
C LYS A 77 2.78 -17.59 2.13
N ARG A 78 3.09 -16.31 2.27
CA ARG A 78 2.23 -15.35 2.96
C ARG A 78 0.97 -15.06 2.15
N LEU A 79 1.11 -14.81 0.84
CA LEU A 79 -0.01 -14.58 -0.06
C LEU A 79 -0.96 -15.79 -0.12
N GLN A 80 -0.43 -17.02 -0.06
CA GLN A 80 -1.25 -18.24 0.05
C GLN A 80 -2.09 -18.25 1.34
N ARG A 81 -1.48 -17.89 2.47
CA ARG A 81 -2.22 -17.79 3.75
C ARG A 81 -3.27 -16.67 3.75
N GLN A 82 -3.09 -15.64 2.93
CA GLN A 82 -4.05 -14.56 2.72
C GLN A 82 -5.13 -14.91 1.68
N GLY A 83 -5.06 -16.08 1.05
CA GLY A 83 -6.01 -16.51 0.03
C GLY A 83 -5.84 -15.80 -1.33
N LEU A 84 -4.74 -15.11 -1.57
CA LEU A 84 -4.51 -14.33 -2.79
C LEU A 84 -3.92 -15.16 -3.93
N VAL A 85 -3.16 -16.20 -3.61
CA VAL A 85 -2.53 -17.09 -4.60
C VAL A 85 -2.69 -18.56 -4.21
N THR A 86 -2.62 -19.43 -5.22
CA THR A 86 -2.40 -20.86 -5.06
C THR A 86 -1.06 -21.22 -5.65
N SER A 87 -0.31 -22.09 -4.98
CA SER A 87 0.98 -22.59 -5.45
C SER A 87 1.28 -23.93 -4.77
N GLN A 88 1.99 -24.79 -5.48
CA GLN A 88 2.57 -26.01 -4.94
C GLN A 88 4.11 -25.92 -5.05
N PRO A 89 4.86 -26.70 -4.25
CA PRO A 89 6.32 -26.72 -4.37
C PRO A 89 6.74 -27.03 -5.83
N TYR A 90 7.67 -26.24 -6.35
CA TYR A 90 8.22 -26.35 -7.72
C TYR A 90 7.18 -26.19 -8.86
N ARG A 91 6.00 -25.68 -8.56
CA ARG A 91 4.93 -25.43 -9.54
C ARG A 91 4.71 -23.95 -9.76
N SER A 92 3.99 -23.64 -10.83
CA SER A 92 3.54 -22.28 -11.15
C SER A 92 2.63 -21.73 -10.06
N ILE A 93 2.67 -20.41 -9.90
CA ILE A 93 1.83 -19.64 -9.00
C ILE A 93 0.62 -19.14 -9.78
N PHE A 94 -0.56 -19.26 -9.22
CA PHE A 94 -1.80 -18.76 -9.81
C PHE A 94 -2.50 -17.81 -8.86
N LEU A 95 -3.06 -16.73 -9.41
CA LEU A 95 -3.93 -15.84 -8.65
C LEU A 95 -5.29 -16.48 -8.38
N THR A 96 -5.79 -16.33 -7.17
CA THR A 96 -7.20 -16.60 -6.85
C THR A 96 -8.11 -15.51 -7.43
N GLY A 97 -9.43 -15.63 -7.26
CA GLY A 97 -10.36 -14.53 -7.58
C GLY A 97 -10.02 -13.24 -6.83
N GLU A 98 -9.73 -13.37 -5.53
CA GLU A 98 -9.34 -12.25 -4.67
C GLU A 98 -7.99 -11.65 -5.10
N GLY A 99 -7.01 -12.50 -5.42
CA GLY A 99 -5.71 -12.05 -5.92
C GLY A 99 -5.83 -11.28 -7.24
N ARG A 100 -6.66 -11.74 -8.18
CA ARG A 100 -6.92 -11.02 -9.43
C ARG A 100 -7.63 -9.69 -9.19
N SER A 101 -8.57 -9.64 -8.26
CA SER A 101 -9.26 -8.38 -7.92
C SER A 101 -8.29 -7.38 -7.30
N LEU A 102 -7.40 -7.83 -6.42
CA LEU A 102 -6.39 -6.98 -5.81
C LEU A 102 -5.39 -6.45 -6.85
N ALA A 103 -4.89 -7.31 -7.75
CA ALA A 103 -3.98 -6.90 -8.81
C ALA A 103 -4.63 -5.87 -9.76
N LYS A 104 -5.91 -6.08 -10.11
CA LYS A 104 -6.65 -5.12 -10.92
C LYS A 104 -6.86 -3.77 -10.20
N GLU A 105 -7.26 -3.80 -8.93
CA GLU A 105 -7.46 -2.58 -8.13
C GLU A 105 -6.16 -1.75 -8.04
N SER A 106 -5.03 -2.42 -7.83
CA SER A 106 -3.73 -1.78 -7.74
C SER A 106 -3.36 -1.12 -9.08
N ARG A 107 -3.46 -1.86 -10.19
CA ARG A 107 -3.21 -1.32 -11.53
C ARG A 107 -4.14 -0.16 -11.88
N ASP A 108 -5.44 -0.26 -11.64
CA ASP A 108 -6.39 0.83 -11.89
C ASP A 108 -6.02 2.10 -11.10
N ARG A 109 -5.47 1.93 -9.90
CA ARG A 109 -4.98 3.01 -9.04
C ARG A 109 -3.71 3.65 -9.61
N HIS A 110 -2.74 2.84 -10.01
CA HIS A 110 -1.52 3.27 -10.68
C HIS A 110 -1.85 4.10 -11.92
N ASP A 111 -2.62 3.55 -12.84
CA ASP A 111 -3.04 4.21 -14.09
C ASP A 111 -3.73 5.55 -13.81
N LEU A 112 -4.57 5.63 -12.77
CA LEU A 112 -5.24 6.86 -12.38
C LEU A 112 -4.23 7.92 -11.92
N VAL A 113 -3.24 7.55 -11.10
CA VAL A 113 -2.20 8.48 -10.61
C VAL A 113 -1.35 8.96 -11.77
N VAL A 114 -0.88 8.06 -12.64
CA VAL A 114 -0.11 8.42 -13.85
C VAL A 114 -0.88 9.42 -14.72
N ARG A 115 -2.14 9.13 -15.04
CA ARG A 115 -3.01 10.02 -15.83
C ARG A 115 -3.19 11.39 -15.17
N PHE A 116 -3.35 11.42 -13.85
CA PHE A 116 -3.51 12.67 -13.12
C PHE A 116 -2.23 13.49 -13.14
N LEU A 117 -1.06 12.91 -12.92
CA LEU A 117 0.24 13.59 -12.97
C LEU A 117 0.53 14.10 -14.38
N THR A 118 0.28 13.28 -15.41
CA THR A 118 0.45 13.67 -16.80
C THR A 118 -0.47 14.84 -17.18
N ALA A 119 -1.71 14.83 -16.72
CA ALA A 119 -2.65 15.92 -16.93
C ALA A 119 -2.23 17.25 -16.26
N LEU A 120 -1.40 17.18 -15.21
CA LEU A 120 -0.75 18.34 -14.57
C LEU A 120 0.50 18.82 -15.34
N GLY A 121 0.92 18.13 -16.40
CA GLY A 121 2.10 18.47 -17.20
C GLY A 121 3.38 17.75 -16.75
N VAL A 122 3.30 16.75 -15.86
CA VAL A 122 4.46 15.91 -15.50
C VAL A 122 4.79 15.02 -16.70
N PRO A 123 6.06 14.94 -17.14
CA PRO A 123 6.47 14.02 -18.21
C PRO A 123 6.11 12.57 -17.88
N SER A 124 5.64 11.79 -18.87
CA SER A 124 5.12 10.44 -18.63
C SER A 124 6.11 9.51 -17.90
N THR A 125 7.38 9.56 -18.25
CA THR A 125 8.42 8.75 -17.60
C THR A 125 8.61 9.10 -16.11
N VAL A 126 8.42 10.38 -15.74
CA VAL A 126 8.47 10.84 -14.35
C VAL A 126 7.17 10.47 -13.65
N ALA A 127 6.03 10.64 -14.32
CA ALA A 127 4.71 10.30 -13.77
C ALA A 127 4.59 8.82 -13.42
N GLU A 128 5.14 7.91 -14.27
CA GLU A 128 5.21 6.47 -13.98
C GLU A 128 6.03 6.20 -12.72
N ALA A 129 7.23 6.78 -12.61
CA ALA A 129 8.10 6.57 -11.45
C ALA A 129 7.50 7.13 -10.15
N ASP A 130 6.86 8.31 -10.22
CA ASP A 130 6.25 8.95 -9.05
C ASP A 130 4.96 8.22 -8.64
N ALA A 131 4.21 7.67 -9.60
CA ALA A 131 2.99 6.93 -9.33
C ALA A 131 3.23 5.72 -8.43
N GLU A 132 4.31 4.96 -8.64
CA GLU A 132 4.73 3.82 -7.81
C GLU A 132 4.77 4.16 -6.31
N GLY A 133 5.26 5.36 -5.96
CA GLY A 133 5.32 5.81 -4.58
C GLY A 133 4.00 6.41 -4.08
N ILE A 134 3.28 7.11 -4.94
CA ILE A 134 2.07 7.86 -4.56
C ILE A 134 0.88 6.94 -4.37
N GLU A 135 0.66 5.96 -5.24
CA GLU A 135 -0.55 5.14 -5.28
C GLU A 135 -0.86 4.39 -3.98
N HIS A 136 0.18 3.96 -3.27
CA HIS A 136 0.04 3.23 -2.02
C HIS A 136 -0.34 4.12 -0.83
N HIS A 137 -0.11 5.42 -0.93
CA HIS A 137 -0.27 6.36 0.18
C HIS A 137 -1.43 7.35 0.01
N VAL A 138 -2.14 7.33 -1.12
CA VAL A 138 -3.31 8.18 -1.32
C VAL A 138 -4.60 7.52 -0.84
N SER A 139 -5.44 8.31 -0.17
CA SER A 139 -6.75 7.85 0.29
C SER A 139 -7.74 7.69 -0.88
N LYS A 140 -8.81 6.93 -0.64
CA LYS A 140 -9.91 6.78 -1.61
C LYS A 140 -10.55 8.13 -1.96
N GLU A 141 -10.63 9.04 -1.01
CA GLU A 141 -11.15 10.39 -1.18
C GLU A 141 -10.27 11.21 -2.12
N THR A 142 -8.95 11.09 -1.99
CA THR A 142 -7.97 11.74 -2.86
C THR A 142 -8.04 11.18 -4.28
N LEU A 143 -8.10 9.85 -4.45
CA LEU A 143 -8.28 9.22 -5.75
C LEU A 143 -9.59 9.66 -6.42
N ALA A 144 -10.68 9.75 -5.66
CA ALA A 144 -11.95 10.28 -6.17
C ALA A 144 -11.84 11.76 -6.61
N ALA A 145 -11.01 12.56 -5.93
CA ALA A 145 -10.72 13.93 -6.34
C ALA A 145 -9.94 13.97 -7.66
N PHE A 146 -8.96 13.08 -7.87
CA PHE A 146 -8.22 12.94 -9.13
C PHE A 146 -9.16 12.60 -10.28
N VAL A 147 -10.06 11.63 -10.09
CA VAL A 147 -11.08 11.28 -11.10
C VAL A 147 -11.96 12.49 -11.47
N ARG A 148 -12.43 13.22 -10.44
CA ARG A 148 -13.25 14.42 -10.69
C ARG A 148 -12.50 15.51 -11.47
N HIS A 149 -11.21 15.68 -11.17
CA HIS A 149 -10.37 16.66 -11.86
C HIS A 149 -10.16 16.28 -13.32
N LEU A 150 -9.78 15.03 -13.59
CA LEU A 150 -9.59 14.53 -14.96
C LEU A 150 -10.85 14.67 -15.81
N ARG A 151 -12.04 14.41 -15.25
CA ARG A 151 -13.31 14.60 -15.96
C ARG A 151 -13.57 16.05 -16.37
N LYS A 152 -13.05 17.04 -15.64
CA LYS A 152 -13.21 18.47 -15.98
C LYS A 152 -12.28 18.92 -17.09
N LEU A 153 -11.19 18.21 -17.33
CA LEU A 153 -10.23 18.53 -18.40
C LEU A 153 -10.69 18.02 -19.77
N GLY A 154 -11.75 17.19 -19.80
CA GLY A 154 -12.27 16.58 -21.02
C GLY A 154 -11.51 15.29 -21.38
N PRO A 155 -11.96 14.61 -22.46
CA PRO A 155 -11.27 13.44 -23.00
C PRO A 155 -9.95 13.83 -23.65
#